data_ff6ef287af58226861bce59b32e1b016
#
_entry.id   ff6ef287af58226861bce59b32e1b016
#
_cell.length_a   1.000
_cell.length_b   1.000
_cell.length_c   1.000
_cell.angle_alpha   90.00
_cell.angle_beta   90.00
_cell.angle_gamma   90.00
#
_symmetry.space_group_name_H-M   'P 1'
#
loop_
_entity.id
_entity.type
_entity.pdbx_description
1 polymer ?
#
loop_
_entity_poly.entity_id
_entity_poly.type
_entity_poly.pdbx_seq_one_letter_code
_entity_poly.pdbx_strand_id
1 'polypeptide(L)'
;YSNGVLIMDKCPDLLPDYFSFVKGVVDSEDLTLNISREVLQHDRQLKLIAKNIKNKIKSELLGLLNNERDKYEEFYKSFGRQLKYGVYNNFGSDKDILVDLLMFYSSKEKKMVTLDEYVSRMPEKQKYIYYASGESAERIEKLPQTEFVSDKGYEILYFMDDVDEFAIKMITNYKDKEFKSVSSGDLDIETEENEKNADTDDKENDKLFESMKNILDGKVKDVKASKRLKSHPVCLSSEGELTIDMEKVLNSMPNNPNIKADKILEINVNHD
;
A
#
# COMPACT_ATOMS: atom_id res chain seq x y z
N TYR A 1 -33.17 -7.86 14.17
CA TYR A 1 -34.59 -8.09 14.47
C TYR A 1 -35.25 -8.87 13.34
N SER A 2 -36.29 -9.60 13.64
CA SER A 2 -37.23 -10.19 12.69
C SER A 2 -38.64 -9.91 13.18
N ASN A 3 -39.43 -9.23 12.36
CA ASN A 3 -40.79 -8.78 12.72
C ASN A 3 -40.84 -8.04 14.08
N GLY A 4 -39.90 -7.15 14.34
CA GLY A 4 -39.80 -6.39 15.59
C GLY A 4 -39.27 -7.19 16.79
N VAL A 5 -38.95 -8.46 16.65
CA VAL A 5 -38.40 -9.31 17.71
C VAL A 5 -36.87 -9.33 17.64
N LEU A 6 -36.22 -9.05 18.77
CA LEU A 6 -34.75 -9.12 18.86
C LEU A 6 -34.26 -10.56 18.71
N ILE A 7 -33.49 -10.84 17.66
CA ILE A 7 -32.90 -12.16 17.41
C ILE A 7 -31.44 -12.18 17.92
N MET A 8 -30.71 -11.12 17.61
CA MET A 8 -29.27 -11.02 17.94
C MET A 8 -28.97 -9.57 18.28
N ASP A 9 -28.30 -9.33 19.41
CA ASP A 9 -27.89 -7.98 19.85
C ASP A 9 -26.69 -7.46 19.05
N LYS A 10 -25.73 -8.34 18.76
CA LYS A 10 -24.57 -8.03 17.91
C LYS A 10 -24.41 -9.09 16.83
N CYS A 11 -24.39 -8.66 15.57
CA CYS A 11 -24.26 -9.55 14.43
C CYS A 11 -23.01 -9.16 13.60
N PRO A 12 -21.83 -9.77 13.87
CA PRO A 12 -20.60 -9.46 13.13
C PRO A 12 -20.69 -9.81 11.64
N ASP A 13 -21.58 -10.75 11.28
CA ASP A 13 -21.76 -11.16 9.89
C ASP A 13 -22.45 -10.07 9.01
N LEU A 14 -23.11 -9.10 9.64
CA LEU A 14 -23.76 -8.00 8.92
C LEU A 14 -22.79 -6.87 8.58
N LEU A 15 -21.85 -6.58 9.47
CA LEU A 15 -20.98 -5.43 9.35
C LEU A 15 -19.56 -5.81 9.79
N PRO A 16 -18.58 -5.80 8.87
CA PRO A 16 -17.20 -6.09 9.21
C PRO A 16 -16.58 -4.98 10.07
N ASP A 17 -15.52 -5.31 10.81
CA ASP A 17 -14.86 -4.42 11.77
C ASP A 17 -14.34 -3.12 11.13
N TYR A 18 -13.96 -3.15 9.85
CA TYR A 18 -13.50 -1.94 9.17
C TYR A 18 -14.62 -0.89 8.93
N PHE A 19 -15.88 -1.25 9.16
CA PHE A 19 -17.03 -0.35 9.21
C PHE A 19 -17.62 -0.16 10.61
N SER A 20 -16.89 -0.48 11.67
CA SER A 20 -17.38 -0.38 13.07
C SER A 20 -17.79 1.03 13.51
N PHE A 21 -17.44 2.07 12.75
CA PHE A 21 -17.94 3.42 12.95
C PHE A 21 -19.43 3.59 12.57
N VAL A 22 -19.99 2.64 11.80
CA VAL A 22 -21.42 2.61 11.47
C VAL A 22 -22.16 1.81 12.54
N LYS A 23 -23.23 2.40 13.07
CA LYS A 23 -24.09 1.76 14.07
C LYS A 23 -25.55 1.80 13.57
N GLY A 24 -26.29 0.75 13.84
CA GLY A 24 -27.69 0.68 13.44
C GLY A 24 -28.34 -0.63 13.84
N VAL A 25 -29.54 -0.81 13.36
CA VAL A 25 -30.35 -2.04 13.52
C VAL A 25 -30.87 -2.48 12.15
N VAL A 26 -31.03 -3.79 12.01
CA VAL A 26 -31.68 -4.39 10.84
C VAL A 26 -32.91 -5.12 11.34
N ASP A 27 -34.05 -4.83 10.74
CA ASP A 27 -35.29 -5.60 10.90
C ASP A 27 -35.72 -6.16 9.55
N SER A 28 -35.96 -7.46 9.47
CA SER A 28 -36.37 -8.12 8.22
C SER A 28 -37.37 -9.24 8.51
N GLU A 29 -38.46 -9.21 7.78
CA GLU A 29 -39.50 -10.26 7.84
C GLU A 29 -39.00 -11.59 7.24
N ASP A 30 -38.01 -11.54 6.35
CA ASP A 30 -37.48 -12.70 5.64
C ASP A 30 -36.47 -13.51 6.49
N LEU A 31 -36.06 -13.00 7.67
CA LEU A 31 -35.18 -13.73 8.57
C LEU A 31 -36.00 -14.77 9.34
N THR A 32 -35.80 -16.05 9.00
CA THR A 32 -36.47 -17.15 9.68
C THR A 32 -35.95 -17.34 11.09
N LEU A 33 -36.87 -17.34 12.05
CA LEU A 33 -36.60 -17.69 13.43
C LEU A 33 -36.34 -19.18 13.57
N ASN A 34 -35.09 -19.61 13.44
CA ASN A 34 -34.72 -20.96 13.82
C ASN A 34 -34.42 -20.99 15.34
N ILE A 35 -34.93 -22.04 16.00
CA ILE A 35 -34.90 -22.26 17.45
C ILE A 35 -33.45 -22.33 18.00
N SER A 36 -32.45 -22.62 17.15
CA SER A 36 -31.04 -22.56 17.53
C SER A 36 -30.39 -21.32 16.92
N ARG A 37 -29.95 -20.38 17.73
CA ARG A 37 -29.25 -19.15 17.35
C ARG A 37 -28.02 -19.36 16.47
N GLU A 38 -27.53 -20.58 16.30
CA GLU A 38 -26.37 -20.95 15.49
C GLU A 38 -26.63 -20.99 13.98
N VAL A 39 -27.89 -21.01 13.54
CA VAL A 39 -28.27 -21.20 12.13
C VAL A 39 -28.28 -19.90 11.32
N LEU A 40 -28.31 -18.72 11.96
CA LEU A 40 -28.26 -17.43 11.27
C LEU A 40 -26.93 -17.19 10.54
N GLN A 41 -25.83 -17.79 11.00
CA GLN A 41 -24.50 -17.59 10.41
C GLN A 41 -24.37 -18.07 8.94
N HIS A 42 -25.30 -18.92 8.48
CA HIS A 42 -25.29 -19.48 7.12
C HIS A 42 -26.49 -19.05 6.27
N ASP A 43 -27.31 -18.14 6.76
CA ASP A 43 -28.49 -17.68 6.04
C ASP A 43 -28.09 -16.89 4.78
N ARG A 44 -28.59 -17.32 3.62
CA ARG A 44 -28.40 -16.63 2.34
C ARG A 44 -28.97 -15.21 2.39
N GLN A 45 -30.04 -14.98 3.13
CA GLN A 45 -30.65 -13.66 3.29
C GLN A 45 -29.75 -12.73 4.10
N LEU A 46 -29.14 -13.23 5.19
CA LEU A 46 -28.20 -12.46 5.99
C LEU A 46 -27.00 -11.97 5.15
N LYS A 47 -26.44 -12.85 4.32
CA LYS A 47 -25.34 -12.51 3.40
C LYS A 47 -25.75 -11.45 2.36
N LEU A 48 -26.97 -11.53 1.85
CA LEU A 48 -27.49 -10.54 0.90
C LEU A 48 -27.69 -9.18 1.58
N ILE A 49 -28.25 -9.15 2.79
CA ILE A 49 -28.41 -7.95 3.61
C ILE A 49 -27.02 -7.34 3.89
N ALA A 50 -26.05 -8.12 4.37
CA ALA A 50 -24.70 -7.67 4.64
C ALA A 50 -24.04 -7.06 3.39
N LYS A 51 -24.17 -7.70 2.24
CA LYS A 51 -23.66 -7.17 0.97
C LYS A 51 -24.28 -5.82 0.62
N ASN A 52 -25.62 -5.69 0.77
CA ASN A 52 -26.33 -4.44 0.48
C ASN A 52 -25.93 -3.33 1.45
N ILE A 53 -25.74 -3.63 2.73
CA ILE A 53 -25.27 -2.66 3.73
C ILE A 53 -23.85 -2.18 3.35
N LYS A 54 -22.92 -3.09 3.06
CA LYS A 54 -21.56 -2.73 2.64
C LYS A 54 -21.57 -1.83 1.40
N ASN A 55 -22.34 -2.16 0.39
CA ASN A 55 -22.46 -1.37 -0.83
C ASN A 55 -23.08 0.01 -0.56
N LYS A 56 -24.08 0.10 0.31
CA LYS A 56 -24.70 1.38 0.69
C LYS A 56 -23.69 2.27 1.42
N ILE A 57 -22.94 1.72 2.38
CA ILE A 57 -21.87 2.46 3.08
C ILE A 57 -20.81 2.94 2.08
N LYS A 58 -20.34 2.08 1.17
CA LYS A 58 -19.41 2.49 0.10
C LYS A 58 -19.98 3.67 -0.70
N SER A 59 -21.23 3.57 -1.13
CA SER A 59 -21.87 4.63 -1.93
C SER A 59 -21.96 5.95 -1.18
N GLU A 60 -22.32 5.94 0.11
CA GLU A 60 -22.39 7.15 0.92
C GLU A 60 -21.00 7.76 1.14
N LEU A 61 -19.97 6.95 1.42
CA LEU A 61 -18.60 7.42 1.56
C LEU A 61 -18.04 7.99 0.25
N LEU A 62 -18.33 7.36 -0.90
CA LEU A 62 -17.99 7.92 -2.21
C LEU A 62 -18.73 9.22 -2.49
N GLY A 63 -19.99 9.31 -2.09
CA GLY A 63 -20.76 10.56 -2.16
C GLY A 63 -20.11 11.67 -1.35
N LEU A 64 -19.67 11.37 -0.14
CA LEU A 64 -18.94 12.31 0.72
C LEU A 64 -17.59 12.70 0.11
N LEU A 65 -16.82 11.73 -0.40
CA LEU A 65 -15.54 11.95 -1.07
C LEU A 65 -15.65 12.91 -2.27
N ASN A 66 -16.69 12.73 -3.08
CA ASN A 66 -16.85 13.47 -4.33
C ASN A 66 -17.53 14.84 -4.17
N ASN A 67 -18.42 14.99 -3.19
CA ASN A 67 -19.25 16.20 -3.05
C ASN A 67 -18.87 17.05 -1.82
N GLU A 68 -18.23 16.44 -0.79
CA GLU A 68 -17.91 17.09 0.47
C GLU A 68 -16.52 16.69 0.93
N ARG A 69 -15.52 16.95 0.08
CA ARG A 69 -14.13 16.48 0.25
C ARG A 69 -13.55 16.75 1.64
N ASP A 70 -13.73 17.95 2.17
CA ASP A 70 -13.18 18.33 3.49
C ASP A 70 -13.73 17.42 4.61
N LYS A 71 -15.03 17.09 4.54
CA LYS A 71 -15.66 16.16 5.51
C LYS A 71 -15.14 14.73 5.34
N TYR A 72 -14.90 14.32 4.09
CA TYR A 72 -14.32 13.01 3.85
C TYR A 72 -12.89 12.92 4.38
N GLU A 73 -12.07 13.96 4.21
CA GLU A 73 -10.71 13.99 4.75
C GLU A 73 -10.68 13.98 6.27
N GLU A 74 -11.62 14.66 6.94
CA GLU A 74 -11.78 14.59 8.39
C GLU A 74 -12.18 13.18 8.85
N PHE A 75 -13.13 12.56 8.18
CA PHE A 75 -13.49 11.17 8.38
C PHE A 75 -12.27 10.25 8.16
N TYR A 76 -11.53 10.43 7.07
CA TYR A 76 -10.40 9.59 6.71
C TYR A 76 -9.24 9.69 7.71
N LYS A 77 -9.00 10.86 8.31
CA LYS A 77 -8.02 11.02 9.40
C LYS A 77 -8.32 10.10 10.59
N SER A 78 -9.59 9.86 10.86
CA SER A 78 -10.02 9.02 11.99
C SER A 78 -10.11 7.54 11.64
N PHE A 79 -10.53 7.20 10.43
CA PHE A 79 -10.92 5.83 10.05
C PHE A 79 -10.16 5.27 8.84
N GLY A 80 -9.34 6.06 8.15
CA GLY A 80 -8.63 5.65 6.94
C GLY A 80 -7.73 4.43 7.17
N ARG A 81 -7.00 4.42 8.27
CA ARG A 81 -6.16 3.26 8.66
C ARG A 81 -6.99 1.99 8.85
N GLN A 82 -8.18 2.12 9.41
CA GLN A 82 -9.10 0.99 9.59
C GLN A 82 -9.61 0.45 8.25
N LEU A 83 -9.90 1.32 7.27
CA LEU A 83 -10.25 0.91 5.91
C LEU A 83 -9.10 0.17 5.22
N LYS A 84 -7.86 0.63 5.39
CA LYS A 84 -6.66 -0.05 4.89
C LYS A 84 -6.47 -1.43 5.50
N TYR A 85 -6.68 -1.58 6.81
CA TYR A 85 -6.72 -2.89 7.46
C TYR A 85 -7.84 -3.78 6.92
N GLY A 86 -9.00 -3.20 6.56
CA GLY A 86 -10.10 -3.93 5.93
C GLY A 86 -9.72 -4.55 4.59
N VAL A 87 -8.86 -3.87 3.81
CA VAL A 87 -8.31 -4.44 2.57
C VAL A 87 -7.35 -5.60 2.87
N TYR A 88 -6.49 -5.45 3.87
CA TYR A 88 -5.51 -6.48 4.23
C TYR A 88 -6.17 -7.72 4.85
N ASN A 89 -7.14 -7.51 5.74
CA ASN A 89 -7.89 -8.59 6.38
C ASN A 89 -8.63 -9.43 5.33
N ASN A 90 -8.88 -10.69 5.65
CA ASN A 90 -9.55 -11.64 4.76
C ASN A 90 -8.88 -11.79 3.39
N PHE A 91 -7.55 -11.59 3.33
CA PHE A 91 -6.76 -11.74 2.10
C PHE A 91 -7.32 -10.94 0.91
N GLY A 92 -7.76 -9.71 1.16
CA GLY A 92 -8.27 -8.82 0.12
C GLY A 92 -9.67 -9.14 -0.41
N SER A 93 -10.47 -9.98 0.27
CA SER A 93 -11.81 -10.35 -0.19
C SER A 93 -12.74 -9.14 -0.39
N ASP A 94 -12.58 -8.11 0.43
CA ASP A 94 -13.37 -6.88 0.38
C ASP A 94 -12.65 -5.71 -0.32
N LYS A 95 -11.52 -5.97 -1.00
CA LYS A 95 -10.72 -4.91 -1.66
C LYS A 95 -11.55 -4.07 -2.64
N ASP A 96 -12.43 -4.69 -3.42
CA ASP A 96 -13.25 -4.00 -4.42
C ASP A 96 -14.27 -3.03 -3.80
N ILE A 97 -14.61 -3.25 -2.52
CA ILE A 97 -15.46 -2.33 -1.76
C ILE A 97 -14.66 -1.11 -1.30
N LEU A 98 -13.42 -1.33 -0.89
CA LEU A 98 -12.63 -0.35 -0.15
C LEU A 98 -11.63 0.44 -1.00
N VAL A 99 -11.14 -0.12 -2.11
CA VAL A 99 -10.01 0.44 -2.87
C VAL A 99 -10.24 1.88 -3.33
N ASP A 100 -11.47 2.21 -3.77
CA ASP A 100 -11.83 3.55 -4.23
C ASP A 100 -11.97 4.58 -3.09
N LEU A 101 -12.03 4.10 -1.84
CA LEU A 101 -12.13 4.92 -0.64
C LEU A 101 -10.76 5.25 -0.04
N LEU A 102 -9.69 4.57 -0.49
CA LEU A 102 -8.36 4.76 0.08
C LEU A 102 -7.71 6.04 -0.42
N MET A 103 -7.00 6.70 0.50
CA MET A 103 -6.21 7.88 0.20
C MET A 103 -4.77 7.71 0.67
N PHE A 104 -3.86 8.31 -0.09
CA PHE A 104 -2.43 8.33 0.21
C PHE A 104 -1.89 9.75 -0.03
N TYR A 105 -0.83 10.12 0.63
CA TYR A 105 -0.24 11.44 0.45
C TYR A 105 0.53 11.50 -0.88
N SER A 106 0.26 12.53 -1.67
CA SER A 106 0.90 12.74 -2.97
C SER A 106 2.15 13.61 -2.85
N SER A 107 3.26 13.17 -3.42
CA SER A 107 4.48 13.96 -3.53
C SER A 107 4.29 15.25 -4.35
N LYS A 108 3.39 15.21 -5.33
CA LYS A 108 3.15 16.29 -6.30
C LYS A 108 2.08 17.26 -5.80
N GLU A 109 0.94 16.74 -5.34
CA GLU A 109 -0.19 17.52 -4.87
C GLU A 109 0.00 18.06 -3.42
N LYS A 110 0.96 17.48 -2.67
CA LYS A 110 1.23 17.81 -1.26
C LYS A 110 0.01 17.68 -0.36
N LYS A 111 -0.87 16.74 -0.67
CA LYS A 111 -2.10 16.44 0.06
C LYS A 111 -2.50 14.98 -0.14
N MET A 112 -3.53 14.54 0.61
CA MET A 112 -4.12 13.23 0.44
C MET A 112 -4.88 13.15 -0.89
N VAL A 113 -4.63 12.09 -1.66
CA VAL A 113 -5.29 11.80 -2.96
C VAL A 113 -5.76 10.37 -3.01
N THR A 114 -6.78 10.09 -3.80
CA THR A 114 -7.22 8.73 -4.10
C THR A 114 -6.35 8.10 -5.19
N LEU A 115 -6.43 6.77 -5.33
CA LEU A 115 -5.76 6.08 -6.43
C LEU A 115 -6.31 6.53 -7.81
N ASP A 116 -7.60 6.87 -7.87
CA ASP A 116 -8.24 7.38 -9.09
C ASP A 116 -7.67 8.73 -9.51
N GLU A 117 -7.54 9.65 -8.56
CA GLU A 117 -6.91 10.95 -8.77
C GLU A 117 -5.45 10.81 -9.22
N TYR A 118 -4.69 9.90 -8.63
CA TYR A 118 -3.31 9.62 -9.05
C TYR A 118 -3.25 9.12 -10.49
N VAL A 119 -4.00 8.04 -10.81
CA VAL A 119 -3.98 7.43 -12.15
C VAL A 119 -4.46 8.39 -13.23
N SER A 120 -5.43 9.28 -12.91
CA SER A 120 -5.91 10.30 -13.85
C SER A 120 -4.85 11.33 -14.26
N ARG A 121 -3.82 11.52 -13.42
CA ARG A 121 -2.69 12.45 -13.69
C ARG A 121 -1.44 11.74 -14.22
N MET A 122 -1.45 10.41 -14.30
CA MET A 122 -0.28 9.65 -14.78
C MET A 122 0.04 10.01 -16.24
N PRO A 123 1.31 10.31 -16.56
CA PRO A 123 1.76 10.41 -17.94
C PRO A 123 1.57 9.08 -18.70
N GLU A 124 1.28 9.12 -19.99
CA GLU A 124 1.08 7.92 -20.82
C GLU A 124 2.25 6.93 -20.75
N LYS A 125 3.48 7.44 -20.66
CA LYS A 125 4.71 6.63 -20.57
C LYS A 125 4.89 5.96 -19.20
N GLN A 126 4.19 6.40 -18.18
CA GLN A 126 4.30 5.84 -16.82
C GLN A 126 3.56 4.50 -16.74
N LYS A 127 4.30 3.43 -16.40
CA LYS A 127 3.75 2.08 -16.32
C LYS A 127 3.16 1.77 -14.94
N TYR A 128 3.79 2.26 -13.86
CA TYR A 128 3.52 1.87 -12.48
C TYR A 128 3.00 3.02 -11.63
N ILE A 129 2.23 2.69 -10.59
CA ILE A 129 1.94 3.58 -9.47
C ILE A 129 3.14 3.51 -8.52
N TYR A 130 3.98 4.56 -8.50
CA TYR A 130 5.15 4.61 -7.65
C TYR A 130 4.78 4.99 -6.22
N TYR A 131 5.39 4.32 -5.24
CA TYR A 131 5.24 4.63 -3.84
C TYR A 131 6.56 4.56 -3.08
N ALA A 132 6.62 5.30 -1.98
CA ALA A 132 7.71 5.26 -1.02
C ALA A 132 7.14 5.19 0.39
N SER A 133 7.74 4.38 1.26
CA SER A 133 7.30 4.19 2.64
C SER A 133 8.23 4.89 3.62
N GLY A 134 7.67 5.36 4.73
CA GLY A 134 8.44 5.99 5.80
C GLY A 134 7.56 6.64 6.86
N GLU A 135 8.17 7.12 7.92
CA GLU A 135 7.47 7.62 9.11
C GLU A 135 6.75 8.98 8.89
N SER A 136 7.23 9.78 7.93
CA SER A 136 6.61 11.08 7.59
C SER A 136 6.94 11.49 6.16
N ALA A 137 6.14 12.40 5.60
CA ALA A 137 6.35 12.93 4.26
C ALA A 137 7.73 13.60 4.11
N GLU A 138 8.19 14.35 5.12
CA GLU A 138 9.47 15.04 5.11
C GLU A 138 10.66 14.06 5.10
N ARG A 139 10.51 12.90 5.76
CA ARG A 139 11.53 11.85 5.73
C ARG A 139 11.56 11.12 4.40
N ILE A 140 10.37 10.81 3.85
CA ILE A 140 10.25 10.15 2.55
C ILE A 140 10.83 11.02 1.43
N GLU A 141 10.57 12.33 1.44
CA GLU A 141 11.12 13.27 0.44
C GLU A 141 12.65 13.29 0.40
N LYS A 142 13.30 12.99 1.52
CA LYS A 142 14.76 12.97 1.64
C LYS A 142 15.39 11.62 1.32
N LEU A 143 14.59 10.62 0.97
CA LEU A 143 15.12 9.33 0.59
C LEU A 143 15.84 9.41 -0.77
N PRO A 144 17.08 8.94 -0.89
CA PRO A 144 17.81 8.94 -2.16
C PRO A 144 17.04 8.25 -3.29
N GLN A 145 16.23 7.25 -2.96
CA GLN A 145 15.46 6.46 -3.91
C GLN A 145 14.33 7.25 -4.59
N THR A 146 13.84 8.33 -3.96
CA THR A 146 12.77 9.18 -4.53
C THR A 146 13.29 10.12 -5.61
N GLU A 147 14.59 10.48 -5.56
CA GLU A 147 15.22 11.46 -6.45
C GLU A 147 14.99 11.11 -7.92
N PHE A 148 15.31 9.89 -8.30
CA PHE A 148 15.23 9.43 -9.68
C PHE A 148 13.82 9.46 -10.28
N VAL A 149 12.83 9.02 -9.50
CA VAL A 149 11.41 9.00 -9.93
C VAL A 149 10.87 10.43 -10.03
N SER A 150 11.25 11.29 -9.07
CA SER A 150 10.88 12.70 -9.06
C SER A 150 11.48 13.47 -10.22
N ASP A 151 12.75 13.22 -10.58
CA ASP A 151 13.43 13.85 -11.70
C ASP A 151 12.79 13.52 -13.06
N LYS A 152 12.16 12.35 -13.18
CA LYS A 152 11.35 12.00 -14.34
C LYS A 152 9.98 12.67 -14.35
N GLY A 153 9.67 13.49 -13.34
CA GLY A 153 8.39 14.18 -13.18
C GLY A 153 7.25 13.25 -12.79
N TYR A 154 7.54 12.04 -12.30
CA TYR A 154 6.50 11.12 -11.84
C TYR A 154 6.07 11.44 -10.41
N GLU A 155 4.79 11.28 -10.15
CA GLU A 155 4.20 11.40 -8.82
C GLU A 155 4.52 10.15 -7.99
N ILE A 156 4.82 10.34 -6.70
CA ILE A 156 5.07 9.24 -5.75
C ILE A 156 4.00 9.34 -4.66
N LEU A 157 3.36 8.22 -4.34
CA LEU A 157 2.51 8.11 -3.17
C LEU A 157 3.37 7.83 -1.93
N TYR A 158 3.15 8.57 -0.85
CA TYR A 158 3.83 8.35 0.41
C TYR A 158 2.99 7.48 1.33
N PHE A 159 3.54 6.36 1.71
CA PHE A 159 2.95 5.38 2.61
C PHE A 159 3.48 5.61 4.01
N MET A 160 2.63 6.15 4.88
CA MET A 160 2.98 6.55 6.23
C MET A 160 2.34 5.67 7.30
N ASP A 161 1.40 4.82 6.94
CA ASP A 161 0.82 3.82 7.82
C ASP A 161 1.48 2.46 7.62
N ASP A 162 1.77 1.75 8.71
CA ASP A 162 2.41 0.42 8.69
C ASP A 162 1.66 -0.62 7.82
N VAL A 163 0.36 -0.42 7.62
CA VAL A 163 -0.51 -1.30 6.82
C VAL A 163 -0.48 -0.99 5.33
N ASP A 164 0.06 0.15 4.90
CA ASP A 164 -0.06 0.63 3.52
C ASP A 164 0.49 -0.36 2.50
N GLU A 165 1.72 -0.82 2.67
CA GLU A 165 2.33 -1.78 1.75
C GLU A 165 1.59 -3.12 1.74
N PHE A 166 1.10 -3.56 2.89
CA PHE A 166 0.33 -4.81 2.99
C PHE A 166 -1.03 -4.68 2.29
N ALA A 167 -1.70 -3.53 2.41
CA ALA A 167 -2.97 -3.27 1.74
C ALA A 167 -2.80 -3.28 0.21
N ILE A 168 -1.77 -2.59 -0.33
CA ILE A 168 -1.56 -2.55 -1.78
C ILE A 168 -1.13 -3.90 -2.36
N LYS A 169 -0.44 -4.74 -1.58
CA LYS A 169 -0.12 -6.13 -1.98
C LYS A 169 -1.40 -6.96 -2.17
N MET A 170 -2.45 -6.70 -1.38
CA MET A 170 -3.77 -7.33 -1.57
C MET A 170 -4.51 -6.75 -2.78
N ILE A 171 -4.36 -5.45 -3.04
CA ILE A 171 -4.97 -4.78 -4.22
C ILE A 171 -4.31 -5.27 -5.50
N THR A 172 -2.99 -5.44 -5.52
CA THR A 172 -2.11 -5.85 -6.63
C THR A 172 -1.99 -4.83 -7.75
N ASN A 173 -3.08 -4.34 -8.30
CA ASN A 173 -3.13 -3.31 -9.34
C ASN A 173 -4.38 -2.44 -9.18
N TYR A 174 -4.35 -1.25 -9.78
CA TYR A 174 -5.49 -0.36 -9.87
C TYR A 174 -5.61 0.20 -11.30
N LYS A 175 -6.76 -0.02 -11.96
CA LYS A 175 -6.98 0.36 -13.39
C LYS A 175 -5.82 -0.09 -14.29
N ASP A 176 -5.46 -1.36 -14.20
CA ASP A 176 -4.36 -2.01 -14.96
C ASP A 176 -2.95 -1.44 -14.70
N LYS A 177 -2.79 -0.66 -13.64
CA LYS A 177 -1.49 -0.15 -13.18
C LYS A 177 -1.05 -0.88 -11.92
N GLU A 178 0.12 -1.52 -11.98
CA GLU A 178 0.73 -2.17 -10.82
C GLU A 178 1.42 -1.15 -9.91
N PHE A 179 1.57 -1.51 -8.63
CA PHE A 179 2.32 -0.71 -7.67
C PHE A 179 3.81 -1.07 -7.69
N LYS A 180 4.66 -0.06 -7.61
CA LYS A 180 6.12 -0.26 -7.55
C LYS A 180 6.76 0.63 -6.49
N SER A 181 7.50 0.01 -5.57
CA SER A 181 8.26 0.76 -4.57
C SER A 181 9.44 1.47 -5.23
N VAL A 182 9.68 2.73 -4.87
CA VAL A 182 10.90 3.45 -5.29
C VAL A 182 12.17 2.80 -4.74
N SER A 183 12.04 1.99 -3.69
CA SER A 183 13.15 1.20 -3.13
C SER A 183 13.39 -0.13 -3.86
N SER A 184 12.59 -0.46 -4.89
CA SER A 184 12.83 -1.65 -5.72
C SER A 184 14.14 -1.51 -6.49
N GLY A 185 14.88 -2.60 -6.59
CA GLY A 185 16.15 -2.65 -7.34
C GLY A 185 16.01 -2.39 -8.84
N ASP A 186 14.83 -2.65 -9.39
CA ASP A 186 14.46 -2.35 -10.77
C ASP A 186 13.20 -1.48 -10.78
N LEU A 187 13.29 -0.27 -11.33
CA LEU A 187 12.17 0.66 -11.46
C LEU A 187 11.51 0.62 -12.85
N ASP A 188 12.11 -0.12 -13.80
CA ASP A 188 11.63 -0.22 -15.19
C ASP A 188 11.33 1.16 -15.81
N ILE A 189 12.20 2.14 -15.51
CA ILE A 189 12.16 3.49 -16.06
C ILE A 189 13.26 3.59 -17.09
N GLU A 190 12.89 3.84 -18.34
CA GLU A 190 13.85 4.04 -19.43
C GLU A 190 14.68 5.31 -19.19
N THR A 191 16.00 5.17 -19.26
CA THR A 191 16.94 6.29 -19.24
C THR A 191 17.67 6.35 -20.57
N GLU A 192 17.75 7.54 -21.16
CA GLU A 192 18.54 7.77 -22.37
C GLU A 192 20.05 7.47 -22.17
N GLU A 193 20.48 7.39 -20.89
CA GLU A 193 21.84 7.04 -20.47
C GLU A 193 22.08 5.53 -20.38
N ASN A 194 21.04 4.70 -20.36
CA ASN A 194 21.20 3.23 -20.32
C ASN A 194 21.81 2.66 -21.60
N GLU A 195 21.77 3.40 -22.71
CA GLU A 195 22.41 2.99 -23.97
C GLU A 195 23.91 3.33 -24.04
N LYS A 196 24.41 4.26 -23.22
CA LYS A 196 25.82 4.72 -23.31
C LYS A 196 26.76 4.17 -22.24
N ASN A 197 26.25 3.65 -21.14
CA ASN A 197 27.07 3.21 -19.99
C ASN A 197 27.10 1.68 -19.78
N ALA A 198 26.69 0.90 -20.78
CA ALA A 198 26.72 -0.56 -20.67
C ALA A 198 28.13 -1.18 -20.79
N ASP A 199 29.18 -0.39 -21.13
CA ASP A 199 30.47 -0.93 -21.55
C ASP A 199 31.70 -0.28 -20.90
N THR A 200 31.60 0.45 -19.80
CA THR A 200 32.81 1.03 -19.18
C THR A 200 33.01 0.55 -17.73
N ASP A 201 34.08 -0.25 -17.58
CA ASP A 201 34.84 -0.57 -16.36
C ASP A 201 34.14 -1.19 -15.15
N ASP A 202 33.33 -2.23 -15.35
CA ASP A 202 32.81 -3.06 -14.24
C ASP A 202 33.92 -3.84 -13.47
N LYS A 203 35.04 -4.15 -14.12
CA LYS A 203 36.05 -5.06 -13.53
C LYS A 203 36.86 -4.52 -12.37
N GLU A 204 37.13 -3.22 -12.27
CA GLU A 204 37.79 -2.63 -11.10
C GLU A 204 36.82 -2.45 -9.94
N ASN A 205 35.59 -2.07 -10.25
CA ASN A 205 34.54 -1.91 -9.25
C ASN A 205 34.06 -3.25 -8.70
N ASP A 206 34.03 -4.32 -9.49
CA ASP A 206 33.61 -5.65 -9.05
C ASP A 206 34.39 -6.16 -7.83
N LYS A 207 35.74 -5.99 -7.83
CA LYS A 207 36.57 -6.40 -6.70
C LYS A 207 36.29 -5.57 -5.44
N LEU A 208 36.04 -4.28 -5.62
CA LEU A 208 35.69 -3.37 -4.53
C LEU A 208 34.32 -3.75 -3.94
N PHE A 209 33.32 -3.99 -4.80
CA PHE A 209 31.98 -4.36 -4.36
C PHE A 209 31.96 -5.73 -3.67
N GLU A 210 32.73 -6.69 -4.16
CA GLU A 210 32.87 -7.99 -3.53
C GLU A 210 33.55 -7.88 -2.15
N SER A 211 34.57 -7.02 -2.02
CA SER A 211 35.19 -6.72 -0.74
C SER A 211 34.23 -6.06 0.24
N MET A 212 33.44 -5.07 -0.21
CA MET A 212 32.43 -4.41 0.60
C MET A 212 31.34 -5.39 1.06
N LYS A 213 30.87 -6.26 0.16
CA LYS A 213 29.89 -7.30 0.46
C LYS A 213 30.40 -8.24 1.57
N ASN A 214 31.67 -8.66 1.48
CA ASN A 214 32.29 -9.52 2.47
C ASN A 214 32.42 -8.82 3.84
N ILE A 215 32.76 -7.53 3.87
CA ILE A 215 32.85 -6.74 5.10
C ILE A 215 31.48 -6.55 5.74
N LEU A 216 30.42 -6.40 4.94
CA LEU A 216 29.06 -6.24 5.43
C LEU A 216 28.43 -7.53 5.98
N ASP A 217 29.10 -8.67 5.80
CA ASP A 217 28.82 -9.96 6.46
C ASP A 217 27.33 -10.31 6.55
N GLY A 218 26.70 -10.49 5.41
CA GLY A 218 25.27 -10.88 5.31
C GLY A 218 24.24 -9.82 5.71
N LYS A 219 24.68 -8.57 5.96
CA LYS A 219 23.75 -7.44 6.16
C LYS A 219 23.10 -7.00 4.86
N VAL A 220 23.76 -7.23 3.73
CA VAL A 220 23.25 -7.02 2.37
C VAL A 220 23.46 -8.30 1.56
N LYS A 221 22.56 -8.53 0.63
CA LYS A 221 22.64 -9.65 -0.33
C LYS A 221 23.71 -9.36 -1.39
N ASP A 222 23.77 -8.09 -1.82
CA ASP A 222 24.71 -7.68 -2.87
C ASP A 222 25.10 -6.20 -2.75
N VAL A 223 26.18 -5.83 -3.47
CA VAL A 223 26.66 -4.45 -3.62
C VAL A 223 26.84 -4.19 -5.11
N LYS A 224 26.27 -3.11 -5.63
CA LYS A 224 26.35 -2.79 -7.06
C LYS A 224 26.46 -1.30 -7.34
N ALA A 225 26.92 -0.92 -8.53
CA ALA A 225 26.83 0.45 -9.01
C ALA A 225 25.36 0.87 -9.17
N SER A 226 25.02 2.05 -8.70
CA SER A 226 23.67 2.62 -8.86
C SER A 226 23.53 3.25 -10.24
N LYS A 227 22.39 2.96 -10.89
CA LYS A 227 21.99 3.63 -12.14
C LYS A 227 21.01 4.78 -11.91
N ARG A 228 20.65 5.07 -10.65
CA ARG A 228 19.61 6.03 -10.28
C ARG A 228 20.05 7.14 -9.32
N LEU A 229 21.15 6.94 -8.60
CA LEU A 229 21.66 7.95 -7.69
C LEU A 229 22.39 9.05 -8.46
N LYS A 230 22.10 10.31 -8.10
CA LYS A 230 22.75 11.50 -8.65
C LYS A 230 23.49 12.28 -7.56
N SER A 231 22.74 12.80 -6.58
CA SER A 231 23.29 13.65 -5.54
C SER A 231 23.71 12.90 -4.28
N HIS A 232 23.31 11.64 -4.12
CA HIS A 232 23.61 10.84 -2.94
C HIS A 232 24.70 9.78 -3.24
N PRO A 233 25.62 9.50 -2.29
CA PRO A 233 26.70 8.53 -2.51
C PRO A 233 26.20 7.09 -2.52
N VAL A 234 25.20 6.76 -1.69
CA VAL A 234 24.71 5.38 -1.52
C VAL A 234 23.22 5.35 -1.22
N CYS A 235 22.58 4.24 -1.54
CA CYS A 235 21.25 3.91 -1.02
C CYS A 235 21.10 2.39 -0.84
N LEU A 236 20.07 2.00 -0.07
CA LEU A 236 19.63 0.60 0.02
C LEU A 236 18.40 0.41 -0.87
N SER A 237 18.43 -0.62 -1.69
CA SER A 237 17.26 -1.14 -2.40
C SER A 237 16.91 -2.54 -1.90
N SER A 238 15.71 -3.00 -2.24
CA SER A 238 15.27 -4.37 -1.96
C SER A 238 14.99 -5.11 -3.26
N GLU A 239 15.29 -6.39 -3.25
CA GLU A 239 14.93 -7.31 -4.32
C GLU A 239 13.83 -8.25 -3.86
N GLY A 240 12.91 -8.61 -4.77
CA GLY A 240 11.79 -9.49 -4.46
C GLY A 240 10.59 -8.76 -3.84
N GLU A 241 9.70 -9.55 -3.25
CA GLU A 241 8.39 -9.09 -2.77
C GLU A 241 8.40 -8.39 -1.41
N LEU A 242 9.44 -8.65 -0.61
CA LEU A 242 9.56 -8.09 0.73
C LEU A 242 10.40 -6.81 0.70
N THR A 243 9.78 -5.69 1.01
CA THR A 243 10.50 -4.41 1.12
C THR A 243 11.20 -4.28 2.47
N ILE A 244 12.15 -3.33 2.56
CA ILE A 244 12.84 -3.03 3.82
C ILE A 244 11.86 -2.53 4.89
N ASP A 245 10.83 -1.78 4.50
CA ASP A 245 9.84 -1.25 5.43
C ASP A 245 8.85 -2.34 5.90
N MET A 246 8.44 -3.24 5.01
CA MET A 246 7.68 -4.44 5.42
C MET A 246 8.48 -5.32 6.40
N GLU A 247 9.79 -5.51 6.18
CA GLU A 247 10.66 -6.21 7.14
C GLU A 247 10.61 -5.56 8.53
N LYS A 248 10.71 -4.22 8.61
CA LYS A 248 10.65 -3.50 9.89
C LYS A 248 9.32 -3.72 10.60
N VAL A 249 8.21 -3.59 9.88
CA VAL A 249 6.87 -3.79 10.43
C VAL A 249 6.69 -5.20 10.95
N LEU A 250 7.01 -6.22 10.13
CA LEU A 250 6.88 -7.63 10.53
C LEU A 250 7.75 -7.97 11.74
N ASN A 251 8.98 -7.47 11.80
CA ASN A 251 9.88 -7.73 12.91
C ASN A 251 9.54 -6.93 14.18
N SER A 252 8.68 -5.92 14.10
CA SER A 252 8.14 -5.19 15.26
C SER A 252 6.96 -5.91 15.93
N MET A 253 6.39 -6.92 15.28
CA MET A 253 5.26 -7.68 15.82
C MET A 253 5.67 -8.56 17.01
N PRO A 254 4.77 -8.84 17.96
CA PRO A 254 5.08 -9.60 19.19
C PRO A 254 5.72 -10.98 18.96
N ASN A 255 5.41 -11.64 17.87
CA ASN A 255 5.94 -12.97 17.52
C ASN A 255 7.17 -12.92 16.61
N ASN A 256 7.78 -11.76 16.44
CA ASN A 256 8.94 -11.45 15.62
C ASN A 256 9.41 -12.64 14.74
N PRO A 257 8.96 -12.74 13.48
CA PRO A 257 9.29 -13.88 12.62
C PRO A 257 10.76 -13.88 12.15
N ASN A 258 11.54 -12.85 12.51
CA ASN A 258 12.92 -12.64 12.10
C ASN A 258 13.11 -12.77 10.57
N ILE A 259 12.18 -12.20 9.82
CA ILE A 259 12.18 -12.16 8.36
C ILE A 259 13.18 -11.09 7.90
N LYS A 260 13.90 -11.37 6.81
CA LYS A 260 14.88 -10.45 6.22
C LYS A 260 14.52 -10.18 4.76
N ALA A 261 14.50 -8.91 4.39
CA ALA A 261 14.43 -8.50 3.00
C ALA A 261 15.79 -8.68 2.32
N ASP A 262 15.80 -9.01 1.06
CA ASP A 262 17.00 -9.07 0.22
C ASP A 262 17.48 -7.64 -0.08
N LYS A 263 18.36 -7.12 0.77
CA LYS A 263 18.90 -5.76 0.67
C LYS A 263 20.06 -5.70 -0.29
N ILE A 264 20.08 -4.70 -1.14
CA ILE A 264 21.17 -4.41 -2.06
C ILE A 264 21.71 -3.02 -1.74
N LEU A 265 23.03 -2.91 -1.53
CA LEU A 265 23.68 -1.62 -1.39
C LEU A 265 24.00 -1.09 -2.79
N GLU A 266 23.41 0.03 -3.15
CA GLU A 266 23.69 0.72 -4.40
C GLU A 266 24.66 1.88 -4.15
N ILE A 267 25.72 1.96 -4.95
CA ILE A 267 26.80 2.94 -4.81
C ILE A 267 26.82 3.84 -6.03
N ASN A 268 26.84 5.14 -5.80
CA ASN A 268 27.05 6.12 -6.86
C ASN A 268 28.54 6.24 -7.15
N VAL A 269 29.02 5.56 -8.19
CA VAL A 269 30.44 5.55 -8.58
C VAL A 269 30.95 6.89 -9.13
N ASN A 270 30.04 7.82 -9.40
CA ASN A 270 30.35 9.16 -9.90
C ASN A 270 30.29 10.24 -8.81
N HIS A 271 30.09 9.83 -7.55
CA HIS A 271 30.07 10.75 -6.42
C HIS A 271 31.48 10.92 -5.86
N ASP A 272 31.89 12.17 -5.60
CA ASP A 272 33.20 12.53 -5.02
C ASP A 272 33.40 12.00 -3.59
#